data_94865ceb446ceb012464f3e75c7ea67b
#
_entry.id   94865ceb446ceb012464f3e75c7ea67b
#
_cell.length_a   1.000
_cell.length_b   1.000
_cell.length_c   1.000
_cell.angle_alpha   90.00
_cell.angle_beta   90.00
_cell.angle_gamma   90.00
#
_symmetry.space_group_name_H-M   'P 1'
#
loop_
_entity.id
_entity.type
_entity.pdbx_description
1 polymer ?
#
loop_
_entity_poly.entity_id
_entity_poly.type
_entity_poly.pdbx_seq_one_letter_code
_entity_poly.pdbx_strand_id
1 'polypeptide(L)'
;MSIVDKKEVIIENSTLKDFIHLVSENIGHEIQQHDIEKFHTIILSRMESLKLLEAGQYYNLLKDKNSESHHEWEKIITQFTIGESYFFRDKGQFALLKNLILPRLIERKREEKSLRIWSAGCSAGEEIYSVAILINELLPYKDGWNIFILGTDINKEAIARGNQGVYNKRSLREIDSEIMKKYFHYDEGGWKLDMKIRKMVSLKYHNLIKDDFLCKLSALKNMDLILCRNA
;
A
#
# COMPACT_ATOMS: atom_id res chain seq x y z
N MET A 1 -6.62 34.91 33.22
CA MET A 1 -6.42 33.90 32.18
C MET A 1 -6.39 32.53 32.86
N SER A 2 -7.49 31.80 32.78
CA SER A 2 -7.63 30.49 33.44
C SER A 2 -6.82 29.48 32.67
N ILE A 3 -5.91 28.81 33.37
CA ILE A 3 -5.23 27.60 32.92
C ILE A 3 -6.35 26.55 32.80
N VAL A 4 -6.77 26.23 31.58
CA VAL A 4 -7.63 25.09 31.34
C VAL A 4 -6.75 23.86 31.54
N ASP A 5 -6.97 23.16 32.67
CA ASP A 5 -6.40 21.83 32.90
C ASP A 5 -6.73 20.95 31.68
N LYS A 6 -5.72 20.68 30.84
CA LYS A 6 -5.82 19.63 29.85
C LYS A 6 -5.91 18.33 30.62
N LYS A 7 -7.12 17.78 30.77
CA LYS A 7 -7.28 16.40 31.21
C LYS A 7 -6.50 15.53 30.23
N GLU A 8 -5.40 14.98 30.67
CA GLU A 8 -4.64 14.00 29.92
C GLU A 8 -5.54 12.76 29.72
N VAL A 9 -5.85 12.42 28.49
CA VAL A 9 -6.62 11.22 28.19
C VAL A 9 -5.69 10.02 28.39
N ILE A 10 -6.00 9.21 29.39
CA ILE A 10 -5.25 7.97 29.69
C ILE A 10 -6.08 6.80 29.19
N ILE A 11 -5.47 5.95 28.35
CA ILE A 11 -6.08 4.70 27.91
C ILE A 11 -5.56 3.59 28.84
N GLU A 12 -6.46 2.92 29.54
CA GLU A 12 -6.12 1.76 30.38
C GLU A 12 -5.59 0.60 29.52
N ASN A 13 -4.68 -0.19 30.07
CA ASN A 13 -4.06 -1.31 29.35
C ASN A 13 -5.08 -2.36 28.85
N SER A 14 -6.19 -2.56 29.56
CA SER A 14 -7.30 -3.43 29.12
C SER A 14 -7.95 -2.90 27.86
N THR A 15 -8.32 -1.62 27.86
CA THR A 15 -8.95 -0.94 26.71
C THR A 15 -7.99 -0.86 25.52
N LEU A 16 -6.69 -0.67 25.75
CA LEU A 16 -5.69 -0.69 24.67
C LEU A 16 -5.61 -2.06 23.99
N LYS A 17 -5.72 -3.15 24.72
CA LYS A 17 -5.80 -4.51 24.16
C LYS A 17 -7.03 -4.70 23.28
N ASP A 18 -8.18 -4.15 23.72
CA ASP A 18 -9.42 -4.22 22.94
C ASP A 18 -9.28 -3.45 21.61
N PHE A 19 -8.63 -2.28 21.64
CA PHE A 19 -8.30 -1.54 20.40
C PHE A 19 -7.35 -2.32 19.48
N ILE A 20 -6.30 -2.94 20.04
CA ILE A 20 -5.36 -3.76 19.27
C ILE A 20 -6.12 -4.89 18.56
N HIS A 21 -6.97 -5.61 19.29
CA HIS A 21 -7.77 -6.70 18.72
C HIS A 21 -8.70 -6.18 17.61
N LEU A 22 -9.45 -5.12 17.89
CA LEU A 22 -10.36 -4.52 16.93
C LEU A 22 -9.65 -4.06 15.64
N VAL A 23 -8.46 -3.47 15.77
CA VAL A 23 -7.67 -3.01 14.61
C VAL A 23 -7.11 -4.20 13.84
N SER A 24 -6.57 -5.21 14.52
CA SER A 24 -6.05 -6.42 13.87
C SER A 24 -7.12 -7.16 13.07
N GLU A 25 -8.34 -7.29 13.60
CA GLU A 25 -9.48 -7.89 12.89
C GLU A 25 -9.94 -7.07 11.68
N ASN A 26 -9.75 -5.74 11.70
CA ASN A 26 -10.23 -4.87 10.64
C ASN A 26 -9.23 -4.68 9.49
N ILE A 27 -7.94 -4.64 9.81
CA ILE A 27 -6.89 -4.35 8.82
C ILE A 27 -5.96 -5.53 8.56
N GLY A 28 -6.04 -6.61 9.36
CA GLY A 28 -5.21 -7.81 9.20
C GLY A 28 -3.75 -7.65 9.64
N HIS A 29 -3.44 -6.54 10.30
CA HIS A 29 -2.07 -6.29 10.76
C HIS A 29 -1.96 -6.62 12.26
N GLU A 30 -1.06 -7.53 12.61
CA GLU A 30 -0.75 -7.84 13.99
C GLU A 30 0.16 -6.76 14.57
N ILE A 31 -0.35 -6.03 15.58
CA ILE A 31 0.40 -4.98 16.26
C ILE A 31 1.44 -5.62 17.14
N GLN A 32 2.70 -5.54 16.74
CA GLN A 32 3.84 -6.09 17.48
C GLN A 32 4.15 -5.26 18.74
N GLN A 33 4.84 -5.88 19.70
CA GLN A 33 5.18 -5.22 20.99
C GLN A 33 5.90 -3.86 20.79
N HIS A 34 6.77 -3.75 19.79
CA HIS A 34 7.49 -2.52 19.48
C HIS A 34 6.65 -1.42 18.83
N ASP A 35 5.46 -1.76 18.32
CA ASP A 35 4.54 -0.82 17.68
C ASP A 35 3.45 -0.31 18.65
N ILE A 36 3.35 -0.88 19.86
CA ILE A 36 2.29 -0.54 20.81
C ILE A 36 2.32 0.94 21.20
N GLU A 37 3.49 1.52 21.43
CA GLU A 37 3.61 2.95 21.78
C GLU A 37 3.17 3.85 20.63
N LYS A 38 3.58 3.52 19.41
CA LYS A 38 3.14 4.22 18.18
C LYS A 38 1.62 4.10 18.04
N PHE A 39 1.08 2.90 18.22
CA PHE A 39 -0.35 2.66 18.14
C PHE A 39 -1.13 3.46 19.17
N HIS A 40 -0.70 3.44 20.44
CA HIS A 40 -1.28 4.24 21.51
C HIS A 40 -1.31 5.74 21.16
N THR A 41 -0.19 6.26 20.64
CA THR A 41 -0.08 7.66 20.19
C THR A 41 -1.08 7.98 19.07
N ILE A 42 -1.27 7.07 18.12
CA ILE A 42 -2.26 7.23 17.05
C ILE A 42 -3.67 7.33 17.62
N ILE A 43 -4.06 6.40 18.51
CA ILE A 43 -5.40 6.40 19.12
C ILE A 43 -5.64 7.71 19.89
N LEU A 44 -4.70 8.13 20.73
CA LEU A 44 -4.82 9.40 21.46
C LEU A 44 -4.96 10.61 20.54
N SER A 45 -4.15 10.69 19.50
CA SER A 45 -4.22 11.78 18.51
C SER A 45 -5.57 11.82 17.79
N ARG A 46 -6.14 10.64 17.49
CA ARG A 46 -7.47 10.57 16.88
C ARG A 46 -8.56 11.01 17.84
N MET A 47 -8.52 10.55 19.09
CA MET A 47 -9.46 10.97 20.14
C MET A 47 -9.41 12.50 20.36
N GLU A 48 -8.21 13.08 20.42
CA GLU A 48 -8.03 14.53 20.54
C GLU A 48 -8.66 15.28 19.35
N SER A 49 -8.42 14.79 18.13
CA SER A 49 -8.97 15.36 16.89
C SER A 49 -10.51 15.36 16.88
N LEU A 50 -11.12 14.36 17.49
CA LEU A 50 -12.58 14.20 17.63
C LEU A 50 -13.12 14.83 18.92
N LYS A 51 -12.25 15.39 19.76
CA LYS A 51 -12.59 15.95 21.08
C LYS A 51 -13.26 14.94 22.03
N LEU A 52 -12.88 13.69 21.92
CA LEU A 52 -13.36 12.60 22.78
C LEU A 52 -12.43 12.48 23.99
N LEU A 53 -13.03 12.44 25.18
CA LEU A 53 -12.30 12.36 26.46
C LEU A 53 -12.25 10.93 27.02
N GLU A 54 -13.13 10.06 26.53
CA GLU A 54 -13.25 8.66 27.02
C GLU A 54 -12.94 7.67 25.92
N ALA A 55 -12.01 6.76 26.18
CA ALA A 55 -11.61 5.72 25.24
C ALA A 55 -12.76 4.81 24.80
N GLY A 56 -13.72 4.55 25.68
CA GLY A 56 -14.92 3.77 25.36
C GLY A 56 -15.81 4.40 24.29
N GLN A 57 -15.91 5.73 24.23
CA GLN A 57 -16.65 6.43 23.18
C GLN A 57 -15.99 6.21 21.84
N TYR A 58 -14.66 6.32 21.76
CA TYR A 58 -13.91 6.10 20.54
C TYR A 58 -13.95 4.64 20.07
N TYR A 59 -13.85 3.69 21.02
CA TYR A 59 -14.00 2.28 20.72
C TYR A 59 -15.38 1.95 20.12
N ASN A 60 -16.45 2.51 20.68
CA ASN A 60 -17.81 2.32 20.16
C ASN A 60 -17.97 2.95 18.77
N LEU A 61 -17.43 4.16 18.55
CA LEU A 61 -17.39 4.79 17.23
C LEU A 61 -16.78 3.86 16.18
N LEU A 62 -15.64 3.22 16.49
CA LEU A 62 -14.97 2.31 15.57
C LEU A 62 -15.74 1.01 15.32
N LYS A 63 -16.56 0.55 16.27
CA LYS A 63 -17.40 -0.64 16.12
C LYS A 63 -18.67 -0.40 15.29
N ASP A 64 -19.11 0.83 15.22
CA ASP A 64 -20.26 1.19 14.40
C ASP A 64 -20.00 0.92 12.92
N LYS A 65 -21.09 0.69 12.17
CA LYS A 65 -21.01 0.47 10.71
C LYS A 65 -21.55 1.66 9.92
N ASN A 66 -21.45 2.86 10.49
CA ASN A 66 -21.91 4.10 9.87
C ASN A 66 -20.80 4.77 9.05
N SER A 67 -21.12 5.87 8.37
CA SER A 67 -20.18 6.62 7.53
C SER A 67 -19.05 7.26 8.33
N GLU A 68 -19.32 7.68 9.57
CA GLU A 68 -18.34 8.31 10.46
C GLU A 68 -17.27 7.30 10.87
N SER A 69 -17.67 6.09 11.27
CA SER A 69 -16.77 4.98 11.55
C SER A 69 -15.91 4.63 10.34
N HIS A 70 -16.49 4.56 9.14
CA HIS A 70 -15.71 4.28 7.92
C HIS A 70 -14.65 5.35 7.65
N HIS A 71 -14.99 6.62 7.82
CA HIS A 71 -14.04 7.71 7.65
C HIS A 71 -12.92 7.65 8.69
N GLU A 72 -13.27 7.31 9.94
CA GLU A 72 -12.29 7.20 11.01
C GLU A 72 -11.33 6.01 10.79
N TRP A 73 -11.83 4.89 10.30
CA TRP A 73 -11.00 3.76 9.88
C TRP A 73 -9.99 4.15 8.80
N GLU A 74 -10.38 4.96 7.83
CA GLU A 74 -9.44 5.46 6.81
C GLU A 74 -8.29 6.28 7.42
N LYS A 75 -8.59 7.09 8.46
CA LYS A 75 -7.55 7.85 9.17
C LYS A 75 -6.60 6.96 9.96
N ILE A 76 -7.13 5.98 10.69
CA ILE A 76 -6.31 4.99 11.41
C ILE A 76 -5.42 4.24 10.41
N ILE A 77 -5.98 3.69 9.35
CA ILE A 77 -5.25 2.96 8.32
C ILE A 77 -4.13 3.82 7.75
N THR A 78 -4.43 5.07 7.39
CA THR A 78 -3.42 5.97 6.83
C THR A 78 -2.26 6.20 7.79
N GLN A 79 -2.53 6.46 9.08
CA GLN A 79 -1.49 6.71 10.07
C GLN A 79 -0.69 5.45 10.44
N PHE A 80 -1.38 4.30 10.47
CA PHE A 80 -0.76 3.04 10.86
C PHE A 80 0.07 2.42 9.74
N THR A 81 -0.39 2.53 8.50
CA THR A 81 0.27 1.97 7.31
C THR A 81 1.30 2.90 6.67
N ILE A 82 1.72 3.98 7.35
CA ILE A 82 2.87 4.77 6.91
C ILE A 82 4.12 3.90 7.06
N GLY A 83 4.37 3.10 6.03
CA GLY A 83 5.53 2.24 5.90
C GLY A 83 6.59 2.83 4.96
N GLU A 84 7.80 2.29 5.01
CA GLU A 84 8.81 2.58 4.01
C GLU A 84 8.54 1.79 2.74
N SER A 85 8.01 2.44 1.72
CA SER A 85 7.98 1.90 0.37
C SER A 85 8.91 2.70 -0.54
N TYR A 86 9.64 2.00 -1.43
CA TYR A 86 10.52 2.62 -2.41
C TYR A 86 10.73 1.68 -3.59
N PHE A 87 11.07 2.27 -4.73
CA PHE A 87 11.31 1.53 -5.97
C PHE A 87 12.48 0.57 -5.81
N PHE A 88 12.34 -0.64 -6.36
CA PHE A 88 13.33 -1.72 -6.32
C PHE A 88 13.78 -2.12 -4.91
N ARG A 89 12.87 -1.97 -3.92
CA ARG A 89 13.11 -2.38 -2.53
C ARG A 89 13.53 -3.85 -2.49
N ASP A 90 14.69 -4.12 -1.86
CA ASP A 90 15.35 -5.42 -1.83
C ASP A 90 15.94 -5.80 -3.20
N LYS A 91 17.14 -5.26 -3.45
CA LYS A 91 17.89 -5.48 -4.70
C LYS A 91 18.06 -6.95 -5.07
N GLY A 92 18.23 -7.83 -4.07
CA GLY A 92 18.37 -9.28 -4.29
C GLY A 92 17.13 -9.88 -4.91
N GLN A 93 15.95 -9.56 -4.37
CA GLN A 93 14.68 -10.05 -4.91
C GLN A 93 14.37 -9.46 -6.29
N PHE A 94 14.64 -8.17 -6.51
CA PHE A 94 14.46 -7.56 -7.82
C PHE A 94 15.46 -8.09 -8.86
N ALA A 95 16.68 -8.44 -8.46
CA ALA A 95 17.64 -9.13 -9.33
C ALA A 95 17.12 -10.52 -9.72
N LEU A 96 16.55 -11.26 -8.77
CA LEU A 96 15.92 -12.56 -9.04
C LEU A 96 14.72 -12.43 -9.99
N LEU A 97 13.86 -11.43 -9.77
CA LEU A 97 12.74 -11.13 -10.68
C LEU A 97 13.25 -10.83 -12.09
N LYS A 98 14.24 -9.93 -12.23
CA LYS A 98 14.77 -9.49 -13.52
C LYS A 98 15.46 -10.61 -14.29
N ASN A 99 16.31 -11.41 -13.61
CA ASN A 99 17.24 -12.31 -14.28
C ASN A 99 16.72 -13.74 -14.39
N LEU A 100 15.71 -14.14 -13.61
CA LEU A 100 15.23 -15.51 -13.57
C LEU A 100 13.71 -15.63 -13.71
N ILE A 101 12.94 -14.98 -12.81
CA ILE A 101 11.50 -15.25 -12.70
C ILE A 101 10.75 -14.70 -13.92
N LEU A 102 10.90 -13.40 -14.21
CA LEU A 102 10.20 -12.76 -15.33
C LEU A 102 10.61 -13.34 -16.69
N PRO A 103 11.91 -13.58 -17.00
CA PRO A 103 12.29 -14.23 -18.26
C PRO A 103 11.66 -15.63 -18.43
N ARG A 104 11.64 -16.45 -17.37
CA ARG A 104 11.00 -17.77 -17.41
C ARG A 104 9.49 -17.69 -17.58
N LEU A 105 8.83 -16.74 -16.93
CA LEU A 105 7.39 -16.52 -17.09
C LEU A 105 7.06 -16.07 -18.51
N ILE A 106 7.81 -15.13 -19.07
CA ILE A 106 7.64 -14.64 -20.43
C ILE A 106 7.81 -15.79 -21.43
N GLU A 107 8.86 -16.60 -21.28
CA GLU A 107 9.09 -17.75 -22.17
C GLU A 107 7.97 -18.77 -22.07
N ARG A 108 7.55 -19.13 -20.85
CA ARG A 108 6.42 -20.07 -20.64
C ARG A 108 5.11 -19.59 -21.24
N LYS A 109 4.89 -18.26 -21.27
CA LYS A 109 3.67 -17.60 -21.76
C LYS A 109 3.78 -17.12 -23.20
N ARG A 110 4.83 -17.51 -23.92
CA ARG A 110 5.14 -17.00 -25.26
C ARG A 110 4.06 -17.27 -26.29
N GLU A 111 3.42 -18.43 -26.23
CA GLU A 111 2.34 -18.79 -27.14
C GLU A 111 1.02 -18.10 -26.78
N GLU A 112 0.69 -18.07 -25.47
CA GLU A 112 -0.52 -17.43 -24.96
C GLU A 112 -0.46 -15.89 -25.05
N LYS A 113 0.75 -15.32 -25.06
CA LYS A 113 1.03 -13.88 -25.00
C LYS A 113 0.22 -13.17 -23.92
N SER A 114 0.07 -13.79 -22.77
CA SER A 114 -0.70 -13.26 -21.64
C SER A 114 0.11 -13.34 -20.37
N LEU A 115 0.21 -12.23 -19.64
CA LEU A 115 0.94 -12.15 -18.38
C LEU A 115 0.12 -11.37 -17.35
N ARG A 116 -0.15 -12.01 -16.21
CA ARG A 116 -1.01 -11.47 -15.15
C ARG A 116 -0.22 -11.40 -13.85
N ILE A 117 -0.05 -10.20 -13.31
CA ILE A 117 0.76 -9.93 -12.12
C ILE A 117 -0.04 -9.13 -11.11
N TRP A 118 0.08 -9.53 -9.84
CA TRP A 118 -0.55 -8.85 -8.73
C TRP A 118 0.45 -8.56 -7.61
N SER A 119 0.45 -7.31 -7.12
CA SER A 119 1.12 -6.91 -5.88
C SER A 119 0.07 -6.61 -4.84
N ALA A 120 0.03 -7.40 -3.78
CA ALA A 120 -0.83 -7.25 -2.62
C ALA A 120 -0.09 -6.45 -1.54
N GLY A 121 -0.65 -5.34 -1.07
CA GLY A 121 0.05 -4.40 -0.19
C GLY A 121 1.05 -3.52 -0.95
N CYS A 122 0.64 -2.94 -2.10
CA CYS A 122 1.52 -2.22 -3.00
C CYS A 122 1.89 -0.80 -2.56
N SER A 123 1.33 -0.28 -1.47
CA SER A 123 1.50 1.10 -1.00
C SER A 123 1.17 2.13 -2.10
N ALA A 124 2.06 3.08 -2.38
CA ALA A 124 1.90 4.03 -3.48
C ALA A 124 2.40 3.49 -4.84
N GLY A 125 2.48 2.17 -4.97
CA GLY A 125 2.78 1.50 -6.23
C GLY A 125 4.25 1.33 -6.54
N GLU A 126 5.18 1.70 -5.64
CA GLU A 126 6.61 1.63 -5.90
C GLU A 126 7.05 0.21 -6.31
N GLU A 127 6.54 -0.84 -5.63
CA GLU A 127 6.84 -2.23 -5.96
C GLU A 127 6.30 -2.61 -7.34
N ILE A 128 5.04 -2.41 -7.57
CA ILE A 128 4.39 -2.88 -8.80
C ILE A 128 4.82 -2.07 -10.04
N TYR A 129 5.14 -0.79 -9.87
CA TYR A 129 5.74 0.01 -10.94
C TYR A 129 7.19 -0.42 -11.23
N SER A 130 7.95 -0.85 -10.23
CA SER A 130 9.27 -1.45 -10.47
C SER A 130 9.16 -2.72 -11.30
N VAL A 131 8.16 -3.56 -11.04
CA VAL A 131 7.89 -4.75 -11.86
C VAL A 131 7.47 -4.35 -13.28
N ALA A 132 6.62 -3.34 -13.44
CA ALA A 132 6.20 -2.83 -14.75
C ALA A 132 7.39 -2.30 -15.57
N ILE A 133 8.35 -1.62 -14.92
CA ILE A 133 9.61 -1.19 -15.54
C ILE A 133 10.40 -2.42 -16.03
N LEU A 134 10.58 -3.44 -15.19
CA LEU A 134 11.30 -4.67 -15.60
C LEU A 134 10.62 -5.36 -16.79
N ILE A 135 9.30 -5.46 -16.78
CA ILE A 135 8.56 -6.04 -17.92
C ILE A 135 8.75 -5.19 -19.19
N ASN A 136 8.75 -3.86 -19.04
CA ASN A 136 8.99 -2.98 -20.19
C ASN A 136 10.42 -3.10 -20.75
N GLU A 137 11.42 -3.40 -19.90
CA GLU A 137 12.80 -3.67 -20.33
C GLU A 137 12.92 -5.06 -21.00
N LEU A 138 12.25 -6.09 -20.47
CA LEU A 138 12.35 -7.47 -20.94
C LEU A 138 11.50 -7.73 -22.19
N LEU A 139 10.40 -6.97 -22.36
CA LEU A 139 9.50 -7.05 -23.51
C LEU A 139 9.39 -5.67 -24.18
N PRO A 140 10.42 -5.20 -24.86
CA PRO A 140 10.39 -3.89 -25.53
C PRO A 140 9.35 -3.83 -26.66
N TYR A 141 9.11 -4.96 -27.32
CA TYR A 141 8.10 -5.15 -28.37
C TYR A 141 6.96 -6.01 -27.82
N LYS A 142 5.92 -5.34 -27.28
CA LYS A 142 4.78 -5.99 -26.62
C LYS A 142 3.65 -6.35 -27.60
N ASP A 143 3.92 -6.34 -28.88
CA ASP A 143 2.91 -6.56 -29.91
C ASP A 143 2.22 -7.91 -29.74
N GLY A 144 0.92 -7.84 -29.52
CA GLY A 144 0.08 -8.99 -29.26
C GLY A 144 0.11 -9.54 -27.83
N TRP A 145 0.87 -8.93 -26.88
CA TRP A 145 0.82 -9.32 -25.49
C TRP A 145 -0.33 -8.65 -24.72
N ASN A 146 -1.10 -9.46 -24.01
CA ASN A 146 -2.07 -9.01 -23.03
C ASN A 146 -1.41 -8.99 -21.65
N ILE A 147 -0.94 -7.82 -21.22
CA ILE A 147 -0.25 -7.64 -19.95
C ILE A 147 -1.19 -6.98 -18.96
N PHE A 148 -1.56 -7.69 -17.89
CA PHE A 148 -2.38 -7.21 -16.81
C PHE A 148 -1.55 -7.11 -15.51
N ILE A 149 -1.37 -5.91 -15.00
CA ILE A 149 -0.59 -5.62 -13.80
C ILE A 149 -1.49 -4.88 -12.80
N LEU A 150 -1.72 -5.49 -11.65
CA LEU A 150 -2.59 -4.95 -10.60
C LEU A 150 -1.79 -4.74 -9.32
N GLY A 151 -1.88 -3.56 -8.75
CA GLY A 151 -1.46 -3.25 -7.39
C GLY A 151 -2.68 -3.00 -6.51
N THR A 152 -2.69 -3.56 -5.31
CA THR A 152 -3.76 -3.31 -4.34
C THR A 152 -3.20 -2.95 -2.97
N ASP A 153 -3.88 -2.04 -2.28
CA ASP A 153 -3.54 -1.65 -0.92
C ASP A 153 -4.79 -1.25 -0.13
N ILE A 154 -4.74 -1.40 1.18
CA ILE A 154 -5.80 -0.96 2.09
C ILE A 154 -5.79 0.56 2.31
N ASN A 155 -4.66 1.22 2.06
CA ASN A 155 -4.49 2.65 2.22
C ASN A 155 -4.92 3.40 0.95
N LYS A 156 -6.13 3.99 0.98
CA LYS A 156 -6.69 4.74 -0.14
C LYS A 156 -5.85 5.96 -0.53
N GLU A 157 -5.22 6.63 0.45
CA GLU A 157 -4.35 7.79 0.17
C GLU A 157 -3.05 7.35 -0.53
N ALA A 158 -2.48 6.20 -0.16
CA ALA A 158 -1.35 5.63 -0.86
C ALA A 158 -1.70 5.29 -2.32
N ILE A 159 -2.83 4.65 -2.54
CA ILE A 159 -3.35 4.36 -3.90
C ILE A 159 -3.56 5.66 -4.71
N ALA A 160 -4.13 6.70 -4.10
CA ALA A 160 -4.32 7.98 -4.77
C ALA A 160 -2.97 8.62 -5.20
N ARG A 161 -1.97 8.62 -4.30
CA ARG A 161 -0.60 9.07 -4.63
C ARG A 161 0.02 8.24 -5.75
N GLY A 162 -0.09 6.91 -5.68
CA GLY A 162 0.40 6.01 -6.72
C GLY A 162 -0.22 6.30 -8.09
N ASN A 163 -1.52 6.55 -8.14
CA ASN A 163 -2.21 6.95 -9.37
C ASN A 163 -1.75 8.32 -9.92
N GLN A 164 -1.31 9.24 -9.06
CA GLN A 164 -0.68 10.49 -9.50
C GLN A 164 0.70 10.24 -10.11
N GLY A 165 1.42 9.21 -9.62
CA GLY A 165 2.73 8.82 -10.12
C GLY A 165 3.83 9.85 -9.87
N VAL A 166 3.72 10.62 -8.79
CA VAL A 166 4.71 11.62 -8.37
C VAL A 166 5.38 11.17 -7.07
N TYR A 167 6.69 11.12 -7.07
CA TYR A 167 7.48 10.55 -5.98
C TYR A 167 8.56 11.50 -5.49
N ASN A 168 8.94 11.38 -4.22
CA ASN A 168 10.04 12.11 -3.62
C ASN A 168 11.37 11.34 -3.75
N LYS A 169 12.49 11.98 -3.40
CA LYS A 169 13.82 11.35 -3.43
C LYS A 169 13.92 10.08 -2.58
N ARG A 170 13.18 10.00 -1.47
CA ARG A 170 13.22 8.83 -0.57
C ARG A 170 12.65 7.58 -1.24
N SER A 171 11.58 7.73 -2.02
CA SER A 171 11.02 6.61 -2.80
C SER A 171 11.95 6.15 -3.92
N LEU A 172 12.91 6.97 -4.36
CA LEU A 172 13.78 6.72 -5.51
C LEU A 172 15.23 6.35 -5.13
N ARG A 173 15.55 6.23 -3.84
CA ARG A 173 16.91 6.11 -3.32
C ARG A 173 17.69 4.88 -3.81
N GLU A 174 17.01 3.82 -4.23
CA GLU A 174 17.61 2.56 -4.69
C GLU A 174 17.55 2.37 -6.22
N ILE A 175 17.03 3.38 -6.93
CA ILE A 175 16.92 3.32 -8.39
C ILE A 175 18.28 3.51 -9.04
N ASP A 176 18.57 2.67 -10.01
CA ASP A 176 19.71 2.82 -10.91
C ASP A 176 19.60 4.11 -11.75
N SER A 177 20.74 4.77 -12.01
CA SER A 177 20.77 6.04 -12.73
C SER A 177 20.19 5.97 -14.14
N GLU A 178 20.36 4.85 -14.84
CA GLU A 178 19.83 4.65 -16.20
C GLU A 178 18.31 4.50 -16.17
N ILE A 179 17.80 3.73 -15.22
CA ILE A 179 16.35 3.59 -14.99
C ILE A 179 15.75 4.94 -14.60
N MET A 180 16.45 5.67 -13.74
CA MET A 180 16.00 7.00 -13.29
C MET A 180 15.87 7.96 -14.48
N LYS A 181 16.89 8.10 -15.31
CA LYS A 181 16.88 8.97 -16.50
C LYS A 181 15.83 8.56 -17.51
N LYS A 182 15.55 7.26 -17.66
CA LYS A 182 14.66 6.72 -18.68
C LYS A 182 13.19 6.84 -18.30
N TYR A 183 12.86 6.70 -17.01
CA TYR A 183 11.47 6.54 -16.57
C TYR A 183 10.96 7.63 -15.62
N PHE A 184 11.82 8.56 -15.19
CA PHE A 184 11.40 9.60 -14.27
C PHE A 184 11.83 10.98 -14.76
N HIS A 185 10.90 11.93 -14.70
CA HIS A 185 11.14 13.32 -15.05
C HIS A 185 10.89 14.19 -13.82
N TYR A 186 11.78 15.14 -13.54
CA TYR A 186 11.57 16.07 -12.44
C TYR A 186 10.57 17.15 -12.87
N ASP A 187 9.58 17.37 -12.01
CA ASP A 187 8.56 18.42 -12.14
C ASP A 187 8.48 19.17 -10.79
N GLU A 188 7.86 20.36 -10.74
CA GLU A 188 7.77 21.19 -9.54
C GLU A 188 7.20 20.47 -8.30
N GLY A 189 6.40 19.43 -8.49
CA GLY A 189 5.85 18.58 -7.43
C GLY A 189 6.69 17.38 -7.03
N GLY A 190 7.81 17.09 -7.72
CA GLY A 190 8.67 15.93 -7.46
C GLY A 190 9.03 15.14 -8.72
N TRP A 191 9.39 13.88 -8.56
CA TRP A 191 9.77 13.00 -9.65
C TRP A 191 8.55 12.26 -10.22
N LYS A 192 8.20 12.53 -11.44
CA LYS A 192 7.04 11.97 -12.14
C LYS A 192 7.44 10.74 -12.95
N LEU A 193 6.77 9.63 -12.68
CA LEU A 193 6.95 8.39 -13.43
C LEU A 193 6.36 8.52 -14.84
N ASP A 194 7.06 8.00 -15.83
CA ASP A 194 6.65 7.99 -17.23
C ASP A 194 5.23 7.43 -17.42
N MET A 195 4.43 8.11 -18.24
CA MET A 195 3.05 7.77 -18.49
C MET A 195 2.89 6.37 -19.11
N LYS A 196 3.87 5.91 -19.90
CA LYS A 196 3.85 4.58 -20.53
C LYS A 196 3.87 3.48 -19.45
N ILE A 197 4.69 3.65 -18.40
CA ILE A 197 4.75 2.71 -17.27
C ILE A 197 3.49 2.80 -16.44
N ARG A 198 3.03 4.03 -16.15
CA ARG A 198 1.81 4.23 -15.36
C ARG A 198 0.59 3.56 -16.00
N LYS A 199 0.44 3.64 -17.32
CA LYS A 199 -0.67 3.00 -18.07
C LYS A 199 -0.62 1.48 -18.05
N MET A 200 0.51 0.86 -17.72
CA MET A 200 0.61 -0.59 -17.59
C MET A 200 0.00 -1.13 -16.31
N VAL A 201 -0.16 -0.30 -15.28
CA VAL A 201 -0.55 -0.70 -13.93
C VAL A 201 -1.90 -0.14 -13.55
N SER A 202 -2.75 -0.98 -12.98
CA SER A 202 -3.99 -0.55 -12.32
C SER A 202 -3.76 -0.59 -10.80
N LEU A 203 -3.97 0.53 -10.11
CA LEU A 203 -3.92 0.58 -8.65
C LEU A 203 -5.33 0.66 -8.09
N LYS A 204 -5.66 -0.21 -7.12
CA LYS A 204 -7.00 -0.29 -6.53
C LYS A 204 -6.94 -0.47 -5.01
N TYR A 205 -7.93 0.11 -4.34
CA TYR A 205 -8.19 -0.23 -2.94
C TYR A 205 -8.61 -1.69 -2.81
N HIS A 206 -8.04 -2.38 -1.83
CA HIS A 206 -8.48 -3.73 -1.46
C HIS A 206 -8.03 -4.05 -0.03
N ASN A 207 -8.96 -4.58 0.77
CA ASN A 207 -8.66 -5.13 2.08
C ASN A 207 -8.51 -6.64 1.96
N LEU A 208 -7.29 -7.15 2.18
CA LEU A 208 -6.96 -8.57 2.05
C LEU A 208 -7.72 -9.49 3.02
N ILE A 209 -8.24 -8.95 4.13
CA ILE A 209 -8.97 -9.72 5.15
C ILE A 209 -10.47 -9.69 4.92
N LYS A 210 -11.03 -8.51 4.64
CA LYS A 210 -12.49 -8.31 4.61
C LYS A 210 -13.12 -8.44 3.25
N ASP A 211 -12.36 -8.16 2.20
CA ASP A 211 -12.90 -8.20 0.85
C ASP A 211 -12.86 -9.63 0.30
N ASP A 212 -14.01 -10.10 -0.15
CA ASP A 212 -14.09 -11.38 -0.84
C ASP A 212 -13.35 -11.30 -2.19
N PHE A 213 -12.23 -12.02 -2.28
CA PHE A 213 -11.41 -12.11 -3.47
C PHE A 213 -12.19 -12.58 -4.70
N LEU A 214 -13.19 -13.46 -4.51
CA LEU A 214 -13.94 -14.05 -5.61
C LEU A 214 -15.02 -13.12 -6.14
N CYS A 215 -15.64 -12.33 -5.29
CA CYS A 215 -16.77 -11.47 -5.65
C CYS A 215 -16.36 -10.07 -6.10
N LYS A 216 -15.42 -9.42 -5.40
CA LYS A 216 -15.06 -8.02 -5.67
C LYS A 216 -13.94 -7.83 -6.69
N LEU A 217 -13.05 -8.83 -6.85
CA LEU A 217 -11.96 -8.77 -7.80
C LEU A 217 -11.90 -10.06 -8.64
N SER A 218 -12.89 -10.27 -9.50
CA SER A 218 -12.83 -11.32 -10.55
C SER A 218 -11.55 -11.24 -11.38
N ALA A 219 -10.91 -10.07 -11.39
CA ALA A 219 -9.61 -9.81 -12.01
C ALA A 219 -8.44 -10.59 -11.38
N LEU A 220 -8.55 -11.08 -10.12
CA LEU A 220 -7.48 -11.83 -9.44
C LEU A 220 -7.39 -13.32 -9.81
N LYS A 221 -8.27 -13.79 -10.69
CA LYS A 221 -8.18 -15.17 -11.18
C LYS A 221 -6.98 -15.35 -12.11
N ASN A 222 -6.33 -16.52 -12.00
CA ASN A 222 -5.25 -16.95 -12.89
C ASN A 222 -4.06 -15.98 -12.94
N MET A 223 -3.59 -15.51 -11.79
CA MET A 223 -2.35 -14.73 -11.70
C MET A 223 -1.13 -15.62 -11.94
N ASP A 224 -0.22 -15.16 -12.79
CA ASP A 224 1.04 -15.85 -13.08
C ASP A 224 2.11 -15.53 -12.03
N LEU A 225 2.04 -14.35 -11.41
CA LEU A 225 2.93 -13.91 -10.34
C LEU A 225 2.13 -13.09 -9.31
N ILE A 226 2.32 -13.44 -8.04
CA ILE A 226 1.78 -12.68 -6.90
C ILE A 226 2.95 -12.24 -6.03
N LEU A 227 3.00 -10.95 -5.74
CA LEU A 227 3.90 -10.34 -4.79
C LEU A 227 3.10 -9.96 -3.54
N CYS A 228 3.47 -10.47 -2.38
CA CYS A 228 2.87 -10.11 -1.10
C CYS A 228 4.03 -9.94 -0.11
N ARG A 229 4.48 -8.69 0.03
CA ARG A 229 5.69 -8.37 0.79
C ARG A 229 5.39 -7.23 1.76
N ASN A 230 5.70 -7.43 3.03
CA ASN A 230 5.50 -6.41 4.06
C ASN A 230 4.05 -5.88 4.12
N ALA A 231 3.08 -6.71 3.73
CA ALA A 231 1.65 -6.41 3.77
C ALA A 231 1.08 -6.68 5.16
#